data_f303fc1355408351eb07d67c1933a7b6
#
_entry.id   f303fc1355408351eb07d67c1933a7b6
#
_cell.length_a   1.000
_cell.length_b   1.000
_cell.length_c   1.000
_cell.angle_alpha   90.00
_cell.angle_beta   90.00
_cell.angle_gamma   90.00
#
_symmetry.space_group_name_H-M   'P 1'
#
loop_
_entity.id
_entity.type
_entity.pdbx_description
1 polymer ?
#
loop_
_entity_poly.entity_id
_entity_poly.type
_entity_poly.pdbx_seq_one_letter_code
_entity_poly.pdbx_strand_id
1 'polypeptide(L)'
;MTLIKQGVSQRILPKNLFLFLFFLLLFILPLPLGSNRPWAWNIGQIYVYCLLLFYVGFNWQHVKKTIIQNWFPVGVFVLVICWVAFQHTDIPLDWLQVISPNSAEAYQRLGLEWGSITLDKKQTMNALLKLSGYLCVFLLGLFLIHTPKRVQLALLFMVLAGTLNAFYGAFEILSRQDISYVFDMQNGRRANGSFIYHNHFANYLVLCLSAGVGYYISTLSRRRFSSKKAYWQAWAYSLLETKTVVRICLAIMVIALVMSHSRMGNIAFFSSFLGVSLLYMLFGQRVPKGFKVLVISILIIDTFVVSAWFGLDELKTRVENTSFEAESRDEVVQEGLPIIIDYPLTGAGAGSFETVFENYQTDEIRLHYDQAHNDYLQFTIEYGIPITLLLGILMLYMMTLSIKLIFSSSDKLVVGGAAAGLMAISGMLIHMSVDFPLLPPANSSYFVLFLAIVCSLNITLKRAGSLD
;
A
#
# COMPACT_ATOMS: atom_id res chain seq x y z
N MET A 1 -53.07 31.47 -4.03
CA MET A 1 -52.23 30.86 -5.08
C MET A 1 -51.03 30.24 -4.39
N THR A 2 -51.33 29.12 -3.71
CA THR A 2 -50.44 28.37 -2.81
C THR A 2 -50.50 26.92 -3.29
N LEU A 3 -49.56 26.47 -4.14
CA LEU A 3 -49.35 25.05 -4.38
C LEU A 3 -48.05 24.85 -5.16
N ILE A 4 -47.36 23.80 -4.76
CA ILE A 4 -46.22 23.12 -5.40
C ILE A 4 -44.85 23.59 -4.90
N LYS A 5 -44.53 23.22 -3.63
CA LYS A 5 -43.19 22.69 -3.30
C LYS A 5 -43.35 21.20 -3.02
N GLN A 6 -43.57 20.44 -4.06
CA GLN A 6 -43.33 19.00 -3.97
C GLN A 6 -41.82 18.81 -3.99
N GLY A 7 -41.27 18.46 -2.83
CA GLY A 7 -39.91 18.02 -2.70
C GLY A 7 -39.69 16.81 -3.59
N VAL A 8 -38.78 16.96 -4.56
CA VAL A 8 -38.16 15.84 -5.23
C VAL A 8 -37.52 14.99 -4.13
N SER A 9 -38.15 13.89 -3.78
CA SER A 9 -37.59 12.85 -2.93
C SER A 9 -36.31 12.40 -3.62
N GLN A 10 -35.19 12.98 -3.23
CA GLN A 10 -33.86 12.45 -3.60
C GLN A 10 -33.87 11.00 -3.10
N ARG A 11 -34.04 10.05 -4.01
CA ARG A 11 -33.80 8.63 -3.76
C ARG A 11 -32.31 8.54 -3.42
N ILE A 12 -32.01 8.61 -2.12
CA ILE A 12 -30.68 8.44 -1.58
C ILE A 12 -30.33 6.99 -1.88
N LEU A 13 -29.47 6.77 -2.87
CA LEU A 13 -28.83 5.45 -3.06
C LEU A 13 -28.26 5.01 -1.71
N PRO A 14 -28.55 3.80 -1.24
CA PRO A 14 -28.16 3.38 0.09
C PRO A 14 -26.63 3.50 0.24
N LYS A 15 -26.18 4.23 1.25
CA LYS A 15 -24.72 4.44 1.52
C LYS A 15 -23.92 3.14 1.57
N ASN A 16 -24.59 2.04 1.87
CA ASN A 16 -24.01 0.70 1.87
C ASN A 16 -23.71 0.17 0.46
N LEU A 17 -24.42 0.63 -0.59
CA LEU A 17 -24.13 0.25 -1.96
C LEU A 17 -22.77 0.81 -2.41
N PHE A 18 -22.48 2.08 -2.15
CA PHE A 18 -21.17 2.66 -2.46
C PHE A 18 -20.02 1.95 -1.73
N LEU A 19 -20.24 1.58 -0.47
CA LEU A 19 -19.28 0.83 0.31
C LEU A 19 -19.05 -0.57 -0.29
N PHE A 20 -20.10 -1.26 -0.70
CA PHE A 20 -20.01 -2.56 -1.36
C PHE A 20 -19.27 -2.46 -2.70
N LEU A 21 -19.61 -1.49 -3.55
CA LEU A 21 -18.95 -1.27 -4.82
C LEU A 21 -17.46 -0.93 -4.63
N PHE A 22 -17.13 -0.13 -3.61
CA PHE A 22 -15.75 0.18 -3.28
C PHE A 22 -14.96 -1.06 -2.83
N PHE A 23 -15.54 -1.91 -1.99
CA PHE A 23 -14.91 -3.17 -1.59
C PHE A 23 -14.78 -4.15 -2.75
N LEU A 24 -15.75 -4.19 -3.66
CA LEU A 24 -15.68 -5.00 -4.87
C LEU A 24 -14.49 -4.58 -5.74
N LEU A 25 -14.28 -3.28 -5.94
CA LEU A 25 -13.09 -2.76 -6.63
C LEU A 25 -11.80 -3.27 -5.96
N LEU A 26 -11.66 -3.06 -4.65
CA LEU A 26 -10.47 -3.48 -3.90
C LEU A 26 -10.22 -4.99 -3.97
N PHE A 27 -11.29 -5.79 -4.02
CA PHE A 27 -11.17 -7.24 -4.17
C PHE A 27 -10.69 -7.65 -5.56
N ILE A 28 -11.13 -6.95 -6.60
CA ILE A 28 -10.80 -7.27 -7.99
C ILE A 28 -9.41 -6.78 -8.36
N LEU A 29 -8.95 -5.64 -7.81
CA LEU A 29 -7.67 -5.02 -8.19
C LEU A 29 -6.45 -5.96 -8.17
N PRO A 30 -6.25 -6.84 -7.18
CA PRO A 30 -5.09 -7.74 -7.19
C PRO A 30 -5.21 -8.86 -8.22
N LEU A 31 -6.43 -9.26 -8.63
CA LEU A 31 -6.64 -10.44 -9.46
C LEU A 31 -6.03 -10.34 -10.86
N PRO A 32 -6.18 -9.25 -11.63
CA PRO A 32 -5.59 -9.14 -12.96
C PRO A 32 -4.11 -8.73 -12.89
N LEU A 33 -3.23 -9.64 -12.47
CA LEU A 33 -1.78 -9.45 -12.37
C LEU A 33 -1.38 -8.26 -11.47
N GLY A 34 -2.07 -8.09 -10.32
CA GLY A 34 -1.91 -6.92 -9.45
C GLY A 34 -2.39 -5.62 -10.08
N SER A 35 -3.21 -5.69 -11.13
CA SER A 35 -3.58 -4.59 -12.03
C SER A 35 -2.39 -3.92 -12.73
N ASN A 36 -1.26 -4.61 -12.89
CA ASN A 36 -0.04 -4.05 -13.48
C ASN A 36 -0.02 -4.14 -15.03
N ARG A 37 -1.18 -4.31 -15.67
CA ARG A 37 -1.34 -4.25 -17.14
C ARG A 37 -2.18 -3.02 -17.53
N PRO A 38 -1.87 -2.34 -18.64
CA PRO A 38 -2.57 -1.11 -19.04
C PRO A 38 -4.09 -1.24 -19.06
N TRP A 39 -4.64 -2.33 -19.62
CA TRP A 39 -6.07 -2.56 -19.63
C TRP A 39 -6.69 -2.69 -18.23
N ALA A 40 -5.98 -3.35 -17.30
CA ALA A 40 -6.50 -3.62 -15.96
C ALA A 40 -6.55 -2.36 -15.10
N TRP A 41 -5.44 -1.58 -15.06
CA TRP A 41 -5.44 -0.35 -14.27
C TRP A 41 -6.33 0.74 -14.88
N ASN A 42 -6.46 0.82 -16.21
CA ASN A 42 -7.40 1.75 -16.86
C ASN A 42 -8.86 1.47 -16.49
N ILE A 43 -9.28 0.19 -16.51
CA ILE A 43 -10.64 -0.19 -16.09
C ILE A 43 -10.86 0.18 -14.61
N GLY A 44 -9.88 -0.13 -13.74
CA GLY A 44 -9.94 0.23 -12.32
C GLY A 44 -10.06 1.73 -12.10
N GLN A 45 -9.33 2.54 -12.88
CA GLN A 45 -9.39 4.00 -12.81
C GLN A 45 -10.73 4.56 -13.25
N ILE A 46 -11.24 4.13 -14.39
CA ILE A 46 -12.58 4.53 -14.85
C ILE A 46 -13.63 4.20 -13.79
N TYR A 47 -13.55 2.99 -13.23
CA TYR A 47 -14.47 2.58 -12.18
C TYR A 47 -14.39 3.49 -10.94
N VAL A 48 -13.19 3.79 -10.43
CA VAL A 48 -13.03 4.62 -9.23
C VAL A 48 -13.43 6.07 -9.48
N TYR A 49 -13.19 6.62 -10.68
CA TYR A 49 -13.64 7.97 -11.05
C TYR A 49 -15.16 8.05 -11.08
N CYS A 50 -15.83 7.10 -11.75
CA CYS A 50 -17.28 7.03 -11.78
C CYS A 50 -17.86 6.91 -10.36
N LEU A 51 -17.31 6.02 -9.55
CA LEU A 51 -17.77 5.81 -8.17
C LEU A 51 -17.64 7.08 -7.33
N LEU A 52 -16.51 7.79 -7.44
CA LEU A 52 -16.28 9.05 -6.73
C LEU A 52 -17.22 10.15 -7.22
N LEU A 53 -17.39 10.34 -8.52
CA LEU A 53 -18.27 11.35 -9.09
C LEU A 53 -19.71 11.15 -8.65
N PHE A 54 -20.23 9.91 -8.71
CA PHE A 54 -21.56 9.59 -8.21
C PHE A 54 -21.67 9.84 -6.71
N TYR A 55 -20.68 9.42 -5.92
CA TYR A 55 -20.73 9.67 -4.47
C TYR A 55 -20.74 11.17 -4.14
N VAL A 56 -19.89 11.96 -4.76
CA VAL A 56 -19.80 13.43 -4.57
C VAL A 56 -21.13 14.10 -4.93
N GLY A 57 -21.72 13.72 -6.08
CA GLY A 57 -23.01 14.29 -6.53
C GLY A 57 -24.14 14.11 -5.52
N PHE A 58 -24.19 12.98 -4.81
CA PHE A 58 -25.25 12.71 -3.82
C PHE A 58 -24.90 13.15 -2.38
N ASN A 59 -23.59 13.37 -2.06
CA ASN A 59 -23.14 13.57 -0.68
C ASN A 59 -22.25 14.81 -0.48
N TRP A 60 -22.42 15.86 -1.28
CA TRP A 60 -21.53 17.03 -1.33
C TRP A 60 -21.17 17.63 0.04
N GLN A 61 -22.16 17.80 0.93
CA GLN A 61 -21.91 18.38 2.27
C GLN A 61 -20.99 17.51 3.12
N HIS A 62 -21.16 16.17 3.05
CA HIS A 62 -20.28 15.23 3.72
C HIS A 62 -18.86 15.29 3.15
N VAL A 63 -18.74 15.33 1.84
CA VAL A 63 -17.49 15.44 1.11
C VAL A 63 -16.73 16.70 1.54
N LYS A 64 -17.35 17.88 1.46
CA LYS A 64 -16.74 19.16 1.85
C LYS A 64 -16.22 19.12 3.29
N LYS A 65 -17.04 18.65 4.23
CA LYS A 65 -16.63 18.54 5.65
C LYS A 65 -15.45 17.61 5.84
N THR A 66 -15.44 16.46 5.18
CA THR A 66 -14.39 15.45 5.32
C THR A 66 -13.06 15.92 4.71
N ILE A 67 -13.09 16.59 3.56
CA ILE A 67 -11.88 17.20 2.94
C ILE A 67 -11.29 18.26 3.87
N ILE A 68 -12.11 19.16 4.41
CA ILE A 68 -11.62 20.21 5.34
C ILE A 68 -10.98 19.58 6.59
N GLN A 69 -11.55 18.50 7.12
CA GLN A 69 -11.00 17.81 8.29
C GLN A 69 -9.68 17.08 8.01
N ASN A 70 -9.40 16.74 6.75
CA ASN A 70 -8.18 16.07 6.29
C ASN A 70 -7.40 16.92 5.28
N TRP A 71 -7.44 18.25 5.44
CA TRP A 71 -6.87 19.19 4.48
C TRP A 71 -5.39 18.92 4.17
N PHE A 72 -4.60 18.52 5.18
CA PHE A 72 -3.17 18.31 5.00
C PHE A 72 -2.86 17.10 4.09
N PRO A 73 -3.30 15.84 4.38
CA PRO A 73 -3.03 14.74 3.48
C PRO A 73 -3.68 14.92 2.10
N VAL A 74 -4.90 15.45 2.01
CA VAL A 74 -5.55 15.76 0.73
C VAL A 74 -4.74 16.81 -0.03
N GLY A 75 -4.28 17.87 0.64
CA GLY A 75 -3.47 18.92 0.05
C GLY A 75 -2.14 18.40 -0.50
N VAL A 76 -1.47 17.50 0.22
CA VAL A 76 -0.22 16.87 -0.28
C VAL A 76 -0.50 16.07 -1.55
N PHE A 77 -1.54 15.22 -1.58
CA PHE A 77 -1.89 14.48 -2.80
C PHE A 77 -2.18 15.41 -3.99
N VAL A 78 -2.96 16.46 -3.76
CA VAL A 78 -3.30 17.44 -4.82
C VAL A 78 -2.04 18.16 -5.29
N LEU A 79 -1.15 18.57 -4.38
CA LEU A 79 0.10 19.24 -4.72
C LEU A 79 1.00 18.36 -5.57
N VAL A 80 1.16 17.07 -5.21
CA VAL A 80 1.95 16.11 -6.01
C VAL A 80 1.34 15.94 -7.41
N ILE A 81 0.01 15.82 -7.54
CA ILE A 81 -0.66 15.72 -8.83
C ILE A 81 -0.46 17.01 -9.66
N CYS A 82 -0.60 18.19 -9.05
CA CYS A 82 -0.34 19.47 -9.72
C CYS A 82 1.11 19.59 -10.18
N TRP A 83 2.06 19.08 -9.36
CA TRP A 83 3.47 19.06 -9.71
C TRP A 83 3.74 18.19 -10.95
N VAL A 84 3.21 16.96 -10.97
CA VAL A 84 3.36 16.06 -12.12
C VAL A 84 2.67 16.62 -13.37
N ALA A 85 1.51 17.27 -13.22
CA ALA A 85 0.86 17.98 -14.32
C ALA A 85 1.74 19.13 -14.85
N PHE A 86 2.41 19.86 -13.95
CA PHE A 86 3.35 20.91 -14.33
C PHE A 86 4.59 20.33 -15.03
N GLN A 87 5.17 19.22 -14.56
CA GLN A 87 6.26 18.53 -15.24
C GLN A 87 5.91 18.12 -16.67
N HIS A 88 4.65 17.79 -16.94
CA HIS A 88 4.15 17.40 -18.26
C HIS A 88 3.87 18.59 -19.21
N THR A 89 3.68 19.80 -18.67
CA THR A 89 3.28 20.98 -19.44
C THR A 89 4.42 21.53 -20.27
N ASP A 90 4.16 21.85 -21.55
CA ASP A 90 5.12 22.54 -22.39
C ASP A 90 5.25 24.01 -21.99
N ILE A 91 6.48 24.45 -21.84
CA ILE A 91 6.85 25.85 -21.56
C ILE A 91 7.95 26.31 -22.55
N PRO A 92 8.09 27.62 -22.80
CA PRO A 92 9.19 28.15 -23.64
C PRO A 92 10.56 27.73 -23.12
N LEU A 93 11.49 27.41 -24.00
CA LEU A 93 12.84 26.96 -23.61
C LEU A 93 13.57 27.95 -22.70
N ASP A 94 13.38 29.25 -22.87
CA ASP A 94 14.00 30.25 -21.99
C ASP A 94 13.58 30.09 -20.53
N TRP A 95 12.32 29.72 -20.27
CA TRP A 95 11.83 29.46 -18.94
C TRP A 95 12.28 28.10 -18.44
N LEU A 96 12.25 27.11 -19.33
CA LEU A 96 12.72 25.76 -18.99
C LEU A 96 14.21 25.76 -18.62
N GLN A 97 15.04 26.60 -19.30
CA GLN A 97 16.45 26.78 -18.99
C GLN A 97 16.72 27.26 -17.56
N VAL A 98 15.79 28.05 -17.00
CA VAL A 98 15.89 28.53 -15.61
C VAL A 98 15.39 27.47 -14.61
N ILE A 99 14.32 26.74 -14.98
CA ILE A 99 13.62 25.81 -14.07
C ILE A 99 14.32 24.42 -14.04
N SER A 100 14.68 23.89 -15.22
CA SER A 100 15.33 22.58 -15.41
C SER A 100 16.30 22.66 -16.59
N PRO A 101 17.55 23.15 -16.36
CA PRO A 101 18.53 23.39 -17.43
C PRO A 101 18.80 22.15 -18.27
N ASN A 102 18.95 20.98 -17.63
CA ASN A 102 19.26 19.71 -18.31
C ASN A 102 18.09 19.24 -19.20
N SER A 103 16.85 19.45 -18.76
CA SER A 103 15.68 19.20 -19.62
C SER A 103 15.66 20.17 -20.82
N ALA A 104 15.94 21.46 -20.59
CA ALA A 104 16.00 22.45 -21.67
C ALA A 104 17.08 22.10 -22.73
N GLU A 105 18.26 21.67 -22.28
CA GLU A 105 19.33 21.24 -23.18
C GLU A 105 18.90 20.05 -24.05
N ALA A 106 18.19 19.06 -23.46
CA ALA A 106 17.68 17.91 -24.22
C ALA A 106 16.73 18.33 -25.35
N TYR A 107 15.78 19.24 -25.06
CA TYR A 107 14.85 19.75 -26.09
C TYR A 107 15.54 20.67 -27.10
N GLN A 108 16.52 21.47 -26.67
CA GLN A 108 17.31 22.32 -27.55
C GLN A 108 18.12 21.52 -28.57
N ARG A 109 18.71 20.40 -28.17
CA ARG A 109 19.40 19.45 -29.06
C ARG A 109 18.50 18.89 -30.16
N LEU A 110 17.18 18.83 -29.91
CA LEU A 110 16.18 18.42 -30.90
C LEU A 110 15.69 19.58 -31.80
N GLY A 111 16.20 20.80 -31.59
CA GLY A 111 15.82 22.00 -32.36
C GLY A 111 14.41 22.51 -32.05
N LEU A 112 13.86 22.20 -30.87
CA LEU A 112 12.55 22.62 -30.44
C LEU A 112 12.62 23.97 -29.71
N GLU A 113 11.56 24.77 -29.80
CA GLU A 113 11.43 26.08 -29.11
C GLU A 113 10.66 25.94 -27.77
N TRP A 114 9.99 24.82 -27.58
CA TRP A 114 9.19 24.49 -26.41
C TRP A 114 9.61 23.11 -25.87
N GLY A 115 9.57 22.95 -24.57
CA GLY A 115 9.85 21.70 -23.92
C GLY A 115 9.11 21.57 -22.60
N SER A 116 9.29 20.46 -21.91
CA SER A 116 8.70 20.19 -20.60
C SER A 116 9.79 19.76 -19.62
N ILE A 117 9.49 19.79 -18.32
CA ILE A 117 10.44 19.25 -17.31
C ILE A 117 10.67 17.77 -17.58
N THR A 118 9.61 17.02 -17.88
CA THR A 118 9.73 15.58 -18.15
C THR A 118 10.42 15.30 -19.48
N LEU A 119 11.27 14.28 -19.47
CA LEU A 119 11.90 13.73 -20.67
C LEU A 119 11.09 12.56 -21.27
N ASP A 120 10.05 12.07 -20.58
CA ASP A 120 9.10 11.09 -21.10
C ASP A 120 7.64 11.52 -20.81
N LYS A 121 7.05 12.27 -21.73
CA LYS A 121 5.68 12.76 -21.61
C LYS A 121 4.64 11.65 -21.47
N LYS A 122 4.83 10.53 -22.17
CA LYS A 122 3.90 9.40 -22.15
C LYS A 122 3.85 8.76 -20.77
N GLN A 123 5.00 8.47 -20.18
CA GLN A 123 5.06 7.86 -18.85
C GLN A 123 4.62 8.85 -17.76
N THR A 124 4.93 10.14 -17.91
CA THR A 124 4.45 11.18 -16.98
C THR A 124 2.93 11.30 -17.02
N MET A 125 2.31 11.21 -18.19
CA MET A 125 0.84 11.18 -18.31
C MET A 125 0.27 9.91 -17.63
N ASN A 126 0.90 8.75 -17.83
CA ASN A 126 0.51 7.51 -17.15
C ASN A 126 0.62 7.64 -15.61
N ALA A 127 1.72 8.24 -15.12
CA ALA A 127 1.91 8.51 -13.70
C ALA A 127 0.84 9.48 -13.15
N LEU A 128 0.52 10.55 -13.87
CA LEU A 128 -0.53 11.51 -13.53
C LEU A 128 -1.90 10.83 -13.38
N LEU A 129 -2.25 9.99 -14.35
CA LEU A 129 -3.50 9.21 -14.30
C LEU A 129 -3.52 8.25 -13.11
N LYS A 130 -2.44 7.51 -12.85
CA LYS A 130 -2.35 6.61 -11.69
C LYS A 130 -2.47 7.37 -10.36
N LEU A 131 -1.74 8.48 -10.19
CA LEU A 131 -1.80 9.30 -8.98
C LEU A 131 -3.20 9.86 -8.72
N SER A 132 -3.89 10.32 -9.77
CA SER A 132 -5.28 10.79 -9.64
C SER A 132 -6.25 9.67 -9.27
N GLY A 133 -6.03 8.45 -9.78
CA GLY A 133 -6.77 7.26 -9.37
C GLY A 133 -6.55 6.91 -7.88
N TYR A 134 -5.30 7.00 -7.41
CA TYR A 134 -4.98 6.76 -5.98
C TYR A 134 -5.58 7.84 -5.08
N LEU A 135 -5.60 9.09 -5.50
CA LEU A 135 -6.34 10.14 -4.78
C LEU A 135 -7.84 9.80 -4.67
N CYS A 136 -8.46 9.30 -5.75
CA CYS A 136 -9.85 8.88 -5.71
C CYS A 136 -10.09 7.71 -4.73
N VAL A 137 -9.20 6.71 -4.70
CA VAL A 137 -9.25 5.62 -3.71
C VAL A 137 -9.11 6.17 -2.28
N PHE A 138 -8.16 7.08 -2.05
CA PHE A 138 -7.97 7.74 -0.75
C PHE A 138 -9.23 8.51 -0.30
N LEU A 139 -9.80 9.33 -1.17
CA LEU A 139 -11.01 10.09 -0.89
C LEU A 139 -12.21 9.19 -0.62
N LEU A 140 -12.44 8.16 -1.44
CA LEU A 140 -13.50 7.17 -1.19
C LEU A 140 -13.29 6.44 0.14
N GLY A 141 -12.05 6.09 0.47
CA GLY A 141 -11.69 5.54 1.77
C GLY A 141 -12.11 6.45 2.93
N LEU A 142 -11.79 7.75 2.85
CA LEU A 142 -12.19 8.77 3.83
C LEU A 142 -13.71 8.92 3.95
N PHE A 143 -14.41 8.91 2.82
CA PHE A 143 -15.86 9.15 2.78
C PHE A 143 -16.68 7.93 3.23
N LEU A 144 -16.23 6.74 2.86
CA LEU A 144 -16.98 5.51 3.09
C LEU A 144 -16.60 4.79 4.39
N ILE A 145 -15.32 4.88 4.81
CA ILE A 145 -14.80 4.14 5.98
C ILE A 145 -14.62 5.11 7.17
N HIS A 146 -15.69 5.82 7.52
CA HIS A 146 -15.68 6.89 8.53
C HIS A 146 -16.10 6.46 9.95
N THR A 147 -16.27 5.18 10.20
CA THR A 147 -16.58 4.65 11.54
C THR A 147 -15.69 3.47 11.89
N PRO A 148 -15.36 3.25 13.20
CA PRO A 148 -14.51 2.12 13.61
C PRO A 148 -15.04 0.75 13.16
N LYS A 149 -16.36 0.55 13.11
CA LYS A 149 -16.98 -0.68 12.58
C LYS A 149 -16.74 -0.88 11.09
N ARG A 150 -16.77 0.20 10.29
CA ARG A 150 -16.46 0.13 8.85
C ARG A 150 -14.99 -0.08 8.61
N VAL A 151 -14.11 0.48 9.45
CA VAL A 151 -12.69 0.16 9.46
C VAL A 151 -12.48 -1.34 9.69
N GLN A 152 -13.11 -1.90 10.73
CA GLN A 152 -13.03 -3.34 11.01
C GLN A 152 -13.51 -4.18 9.81
N LEU A 153 -14.60 -3.77 9.16
CA LEU A 153 -15.10 -4.45 7.96
C LEU A 153 -14.10 -4.37 6.79
N ALA A 154 -13.48 -3.21 6.56
CA ALA A 154 -12.47 -3.04 5.53
C ALA A 154 -11.24 -3.94 5.79
N LEU A 155 -10.76 -3.99 7.04
CA LEU A 155 -9.66 -4.86 7.42
C LEU A 155 -9.99 -6.34 7.19
N LEU A 156 -11.21 -6.79 7.54
CA LEU A 156 -11.65 -8.16 7.28
C LEU A 156 -11.67 -8.47 5.78
N PHE A 157 -12.13 -7.53 4.98
CA PHE A 157 -12.20 -7.68 3.53
C PHE A 157 -10.82 -7.83 2.91
N MET A 158 -9.85 -7.02 3.36
CA MET A 158 -8.44 -7.14 2.95
C MET A 158 -7.85 -8.49 3.34
N VAL A 159 -8.17 -9.00 4.54
CA VAL A 159 -7.74 -10.34 4.99
C VAL A 159 -8.28 -11.42 4.07
N LEU A 160 -9.56 -11.37 3.70
CA LEU A 160 -10.18 -12.37 2.82
C LEU A 160 -9.55 -12.34 1.42
N ALA A 161 -9.37 -11.16 0.85
CA ALA A 161 -8.73 -10.97 -0.45
C ALA A 161 -7.27 -11.47 -0.45
N GLY A 162 -6.51 -11.12 0.60
CA GLY A 162 -5.13 -11.57 0.79
C GLY A 162 -5.03 -13.08 0.97
N THR A 163 -5.95 -13.68 1.74
CA THR A 163 -5.96 -15.13 1.98
C THR A 163 -6.25 -15.91 0.70
N LEU A 164 -7.20 -15.46 -0.12
CA LEU A 164 -7.51 -16.11 -1.40
C LEU A 164 -6.29 -16.06 -2.35
N ASN A 165 -5.64 -14.92 -2.40
CA ASN A 165 -4.45 -14.74 -3.22
C ASN A 165 -3.25 -15.56 -2.69
N ALA A 166 -3.09 -15.61 -1.36
CA ALA A 166 -2.08 -16.43 -0.70
C ALA A 166 -2.30 -17.94 -0.94
N PHE A 167 -3.56 -18.38 -0.83
CA PHE A 167 -3.93 -19.77 -1.10
C PHE A 167 -3.62 -20.14 -2.56
N TYR A 168 -4.01 -19.27 -3.51
CA TYR A 168 -3.73 -19.47 -4.92
C TYR A 168 -2.22 -19.59 -5.20
N GLY A 169 -1.39 -18.64 -4.70
CA GLY A 169 0.06 -18.67 -4.89
C GLY A 169 0.74 -19.88 -4.25
N ALA A 170 0.31 -20.28 -3.05
CA ALA A 170 0.81 -21.49 -2.41
C ALA A 170 0.39 -22.77 -3.17
N PHE A 171 -0.85 -22.81 -3.65
CA PHE A 171 -1.38 -23.94 -4.43
C PHE A 171 -0.60 -24.13 -5.73
N GLU A 172 -0.29 -23.07 -6.47
CA GLU A 172 0.50 -23.15 -7.72
C GLU A 172 1.87 -23.79 -7.47
N ILE A 173 2.57 -23.38 -6.42
CA ILE A 173 3.89 -23.96 -6.09
C ILE A 173 3.79 -25.42 -5.66
N LEU A 174 2.82 -25.75 -4.80
CA LEU A 174 2.65 -27.12 -4.30
C LEU A 174 2.19 -28.09 -5.37
N SER A 175 1.48 -27.62 -6.39
CA SER A 175 1.03 -28.43 -7.53
C SER A 175 2.16 -28.77 -8.51
N ARG A 176 3.34 -28.14 -8.38
CA ARG A 176 4.53 -28.37 -9.23
C ARG A 176 4.27 -28.23 -10.73
N GLN A 177 3.34 -27.38 -11.11
CA GLN A 177 3.07 -27.08 -12.52
C GLN A 177 4.05 -26.03 -13.03
N ASP A 178 4.54 -26.22 -14.25
CA ASP A 178 5.48 -25.28 -14.90
C ASP A 178 4.76 -24.03 -15.40
N ILE A 179 3.45 -24.09 -15.60
CA ILE A 179 2.62 -22.98 -16.10
C ILE A 179 1.49 -22.69 -15.10
N SER A 180 1.24 -21.41 -14.89
CA SER A 180 0.14 -20.92 -14.03
C SER A 180 -1.22 -21.40 -14.56
N TYR A 181 -2.11 -21.86 -13.68
CA TYR A 181 -3.43 -22.34 -14.05
C TYR A 181 -4.36 -21.25 -14.63
N VAL A 182 -4.13 -19.99 -14.31
CA VAL A 182 -5.03 -18.89 -14.64
C VAL A 182 -4.40 -17.91 -15.63
N PHE A 183 -3.09 -17.67 -15.52
CA PHE A 183 -2.44 -16.57 -16.22
C PHE A 183 -1.57 -17.00 -17.41
N ASP A 184 -1.45 -18.30 -17.67
CA ASP A 184 -0.61 -18.87 -18.74
C ASP A 184 0.83 -18.33 -18.72
N MET A 185 1.36 -18.10 -17.52
CA MET A 185 2.71 -17.62 -17.26
C MET A 185 3.57 -18.76 -16.73
N GLN A 186 4.87 -18.73 -16.99
CA GLN A 186 5.78 -19.71 -16.41
C GLN A 186 5.78 -19.57 -14.89
N ASN A 187 5.47 -20.66 -14.20
CA ASN A 187 5.59 -20.77 -12.77
C ASN A 187 7.06 -20.94 -12.40
N GLY A 188 7.65 -19.89 -11.81
CA GLY A 188 8.91 -20.05 -11.10
C GLY A 188 8.74 -20.96 -9.87
N ARG A 189 9.85 -21.23 -9.17
CA ARG A 189 9.80 -21.93 -7.86
C ARG A 189 9.42 -20.98 -6.69
N ARG A 190 8.72 -19.87 -6.98
CA ARG A 190 8.39 -18.80 -6.02
C ARG A 190 6.89 -18.50 -6.11
N ALA A 191 6.23 -18.36 -4.97
CA ALA A 191 4.82 -17.99 -4.94
C ALA A 191 4.64 -16.54 -5.39
N ASN A 192 3.85 -16.34 -6.44
CA ASN A 192 3.54 -15.03 -7.02
C ASN A 192 2.07 -14.64 -6.80
N GLY A 193 1.20 -15.59 -6.43
CA GLY A 193 -0.24 -15.37 -6.43
C GLY A 193 -0.72 -14.87 -7.80
N SER A 194 -1.55 -13.86 -7.80
CA SER A 194 -2.01 -13.22 -9.03
C SER A 194 -1.07 -12.11 -9.54
N PHE A 195 0.16 -12.00 -9.04
CA PHE A 195 1.11 -10.96 -9.44
C PHE A 195 2.16 -11.50 -10.41
N ILE A 196 2.70 -10.63 -11.26
CA ILE A 196 3.79 -10.97 -12.18
C ILE A 196 5.09 -11.23 -11.40
N TYR A 197 5.34 -10.42 -10.37
CA TYR A 197 6.58 -10.40 -9.65
C TYR A 197 6.38 -10.79 -8.17
N HIS A 198 7.15 -11.76 -7.69
CA HIS A 198 7.02 -12.32 -6.34
C HIS A 198 7.21 -11.29 -5.22
N ASN A 199 8.03 -10.25 -5.40
CA ASN A 199 8.19 -9.19 -4.40
C ASN A 199 6.96 -8.30 -4.31
N HIS A 200 6.25 -8.05 -5.42
CA HIS A 200 4.97 -7.34 -5.41
C HIS A 200 3.89 -8.12 -4.67
N PHE A 201 3.82 -9.43 -4.92
CA PHE A 201 2.94 -10.32 -4.17
C PHE A 201 3.28 -10.33 -2.67
N ALA A 202 4.57 -10.43 -2.32
CA ALA A 202 5.01 -10.39 -0.94
C ALA A 202 4.59 -9.08 -0.24
N ASN A 203 4.76 -7.93 -0.90
CA ASN A 203 4.31 -6.65 -0.37
C ASN A 203 2.79 -6.58 -0.20
N TYR A 204 2.02 -7.09 -1.17
CA TYR A 204 0.56 -7.22 -1.05
C TYR A 204 0.18 -8.02 0.19
N LEU A 205 0.87 -9.15 0.45
CA LEU A 205 0.64 -9.95 1.65
C LEU A 205 1.03 -9.19 2.93
N VAL A 206 2.11 -8.39 2.93
CA VAL A 206 2.46 -7.52 4.07
C VAL A 206 1.32 -6.58 4.42
N LEU A 207 0.69 -5.95 3.43
CA LEU A 207 -0.48 -5.09 3.62
C LEU A 207 -1.68 -5.88 4.17
N CYS A 208 -2.00 -7.05 3.59
CA CYS A 208 -3.11 -7.89 4.05
C CYS A 208 -2.87 -8.48 5.45
N LEU A 209 -1.63 -8.87 5.77
CA LEU A 209 -1.23 -9.31 7.11
C LEU A 209 -1.35 -8.18 8.13
N SER A 210 -0.98 -6.95 7.76
CA SER A 210 -1.17 -5.77 8.61
C SER A 210 -2.65 -5.56 8.92
N ALA A 211 -3.53 -5.69 7.91
CA ALA A 211 -4.98 -5.67 8.11
C ALA A 211 -5.44 -6.78 9.06
N GLY A 212 -4.91 -7.99 8.91
CA GLY A 212 -5.27 -9.14 9.73
C GLY A 212 -4.88 -9.00 11.20
N VAL A 213 -3.69 -8.50 11.48
CA VAL A 213 -3.24 -8.20 12.86
C VAL A 213 -4.13 -7.13 13.49
N GLY A 214 -4.40 -6.04 12.76
CA GLY A 214 -5.29 -4.99 13.25
C GLY A 214 -6.73 -5.48 13.47
N TYR A 215 -7.27 -6.26 12.54
CA TYR A 215 -8.57 -6.89 12.72
C TYR A 215 -8.59 -7.79 13.97
N TYR A 216 -7.55 -8.61 14.15
CA TYR A 216 -7.45 -9.49 15.31
C TYR A 216 -7.43 -8.68 16.62
N ILE A 217 -6.63 -7.61 16.71
CA ILE A 217 -6.62 -6.69 17.87
C ILE A 217 -8.05 -6.16 18.14
N SER A 218 -8.77 -5.77 17.09
CA SER A 218 -10.12 -5.21 17.20
C SER A 218 -11.15 -6.20 17.76
N THR A 219 -10.94 -7.51 17.61
CA THR A 219 -11.84 -8.58 18.06
C THR A 219 -11.53 -9.11 19.45
N LEU A 220 -10.37 -8.79 20.00
CA LEU A 220 -9.94 -9.30 21.31
C LEU A 220 -10.87 -8.83 22.42
N SER A 221 -11.41 -9.77 23.20
CA SER A 221 -12.23 -9.50 24.39
C SER A 221 -11.59 -10.07 25.64
N ARG A 222 -11.73 -9.39 26.78
CA ARG A 222 -11.38 -9.92 28.09
C ARG A 222 -12.59 -10.74 28.58
N ARG A 223 -12.59 -12.05 28.35
CA ARG A 223 -13.55 -12.94 29.00
C ARG A 223 -12.95 -13.38 30.33
N ARG A 224 -13.63 -13.12 31.43
CA ARG A 224 -13.39 -13.79 32.73
C ARG A 224 -14.29 -15.01 32.77
N PHE A 225 -13.73 -16.17 33.02
CA PHE A 225 -14.47 -17.42 33.15
C PHE A 225 -14.72 -17.70 34.63
N SER A 226 -15.94 -18.03 34.97
CA SER A 226 -16.37 -18.33 36.34
C SER A 226 -16.00 -19.74 36.78
N SER A 227 -15.71 -20.67 35.84
CA SER A 227 -15.36 -22.06 36.13
C SER A 227 -14.49 -22.69 35.03
N LYS A 228 -13.79 -23.81 35.35
CA LYS A 228 -13.03 -24.59 34.35
C LYS A 228 -13.94 -25.12 33.22
N LYS A 229 -15.18 -25.55 33.56
CA LYS A 229 -16.17 -26.02 32.58
C LYS A 229 -16.55 -24.89 31.60
N ALA A 230 -16.82 -23.69 32.10
CA ALA A 230 -17.10 -22.50 31.28
C ALA A 230 -15.90 -22.13 30.38
N TYR A 231 -14.67 -22.31 30.88
CA TYR A 231 -13.45 -22.13 30.07
C TYR A 231 -13.37 -23.09 28.89
N TRP A 232 -13.57 -24.40 29.10
CA TRP A 232 -13.50 -25.42 28.05
C TRP A 232 -14.64 -25.28 27.03
N GLN A 233 -15.86 -24.97 27.49
CA GLN A 233 -16.98 -24.68 26.60
C GLN A 233 -16.69 -23.45 25.74
N ALA A 234 -16.18 -22.36 26.33
CA ALA A 234 -15.81 -21.17 25.58
C ALA A 234 -14.65 -21.43 24.62
N TRP A 235 -13.71 -22.32 24.98
CA TRP A 235 -12.63 -22.75 24.10
C TRP A 235 -13.17 -23.50 22.87
N ALA A 236 -14.08 -24.46 23.06
CA ALA A 236 -14.70 -25.20 21.96
C ALA A 236 -15.51 -24.26 21.03
N TYR A 237 -16.32 -23.35 21.59
CA TYR A 237 -17.01 -22.34 20.80
C TYR A 237 -16.06 -21.37 20.10
N SER A 238 -14.90 -21.07 20.68
CA SER A 238 -13.93 -20.17 20.10
C SER A 238 -13.30 -20.69 18.80
N LEU A 239 -13.32 -22.00 18.55
CA LEU A 239 -12.84 -22.61 17.31
C LEU A 239 -13.67 -22.19 16.09
N LEU A 240 -14.94 -21.87 16.28
CA LEU A 240 -15.86 -21.39 15.24
C LEU A 240 -16.01 -19.85 15.22
N GLU A 241 -15.33 -19.14 16.12
CA GLU A 241 -15.38 -17.68 16.14
C GLU A 241 -14.54 -17.09 15.01
N THR A 242 -14.97 -15.95 14.46
CA THR A 242 -14.29 -15.20 13.38
C THR A 242 -12.82 -14.95 13.66
N LYS A 243 -12.43 -14.76 14.94
CA LYS A 243 -11.02 -14.56 15.32
C LYS A 243 -10.13 -15.79 15.08
N THR A 244 -10.70 -17.01 15.16
CA THR A 244 -9.95 -18.25 14.84
C THR A 244 -9.80 -18.40 13.33
N VAL A 245 -10.84 -18.09 12.56
CA VAL A 245 -10.77 -18.04 11.10
C VAL A 245 -9.68 -17.05 10.66
N VAL A 246 -9.65 -15.85 11.24
CA VAL A 246 -8.62 -14.85 10.92
C VAL A 246 -7.20 -15.34 11.27
N ARG A 247 -7.02 -16.08 12.36
CA ARG A 247 -5.70 -16.71 12.67
C ARG A 247 -5.27 -17.70 11.59
N ILE A 248 -6.19 -18.52 11.10
CA ILE A 248 -5.92 -19.45 10.00
C ILE A 248 -5.56 -18.66 8.73
N CYS A 249 -6.31 -17.62 8.42
CA CYS A 249 -6.01 -16.72 7.30
C CYS A 249 -4.61 -16.11 7.42
N LEU A 250 -4.23 -15.62 8.61
CA LEU A 250 -2.90 -15.08 8.88
C LEU A 250 -1.82 -16.16 8.67
N ALA A 251 -2.04 -17.38 9.17
CA ALA A 251 -1.10 -18.48 8.97
C ALA A 251 -0.90 -18.80 7.47
N ILE A 252 -1.99 -18.89 6.70
CA ILE A 252 -1.93 -19.13 5.25
C ILE A 252 -1.14 -18.00 4.55
N MET A 253 -1.40 -16.74 4.90
CA MET A 253 -0.70 -15.60 4.31
C MET A 253 0.79 -15.56 4.69
N VAL A 254 1.16 -15.92 5.95
CA VAL A 254 2.57 -16.01 6.37
C VAL A 254 3.29 -17.13 5.62
N ILE A 255 2.67 -18.31 5.48
CA ILE A 255 3.23 -19.42 4.70
C ILE A 255 3.47 -18.97 3.25
N ALA A 256 2.48 -18.36 2.60
CA ALA A 256 2.62 -17.87 1.24
C ALA A 256 3.68 -16.77 1.10
N LEU A 257 3.83 -15.90 2.11
CA LEU A 257 4.88 -14.87 2.17
C LEU A 257 6.27 -15.52 2.19
N VAL A 258 6.48 -16.54 3.01
CA VAL A 258 7.75 -17.28 3.03
C VAL A 258 7.97 -18.00 1.69
N MET A 259 6.94 -18.64 1.13
CA MET A 259 7.01 -19.33 -0.18
C MET A 259 7.23 -18.37 -1.36
N SER A 260 7.00 -17.07 -1.20
CA SER A 260 7.35 -16.08 -2.22
C SER A 260 8.85 -15.91 -2.38
N HIS A 261 9.64 -16.36 -1.42
CA HIS A 261 11.09 -16.17 -1.35
C HIS A 261 11.54 -14.70 -1.41
N SER A 262 10.64 -13.76 -1.13
CA SER A 262 10.97 -12.34 -1.03
C SER A 262 11.64 -12.05 0.31
N ARG A 263 12.97 -11.87 0.31
CA ARG A 263 13.73 -11.56 1.54
C ARG A 263 13.21 -10.29 2.18
N MET A 264 13.07 -9.23 1.37
CA MET A 264 12.63 -7.95 1.89
C MET A 264 11.15 -7.94 2.29
N GLY A 265 10.27 -8.67 1.59
CA GLY A 265 8.89 -8.86 2.02
C GLY A 265 8.79 -9.48 3.41
N ASN A 266 9.59 -10.51 3.71
CA ASN A 266 9.67 -11.12 5.03
C ASN A 266 10.23 -10.13 6.07
N ILE A 267 11.37 -9.47 5.79
CA ILE A 267 11.96 -8.47 6.70
C ILE A 267 10.95 -7.35 6.98
N ALA A 268 10.28 -6.81 5.96
CA ALA A 268 9.30 -5.75 6.10
C ALA A 268 8.12 -6.17 6.99
N PHE A 269 7.58 -7.37 6.79
CA PHE A 269 6.50 -7.88 7.63
C PHE A 269 6.95 -8.08 9.08
N PHE A 270 8.01 -8.86 9.32
CA PHE A 270 8.40 -9.21 10.68
C PHE A 270 8.92 -8.01 11.47
N SER A 271 9.69 -7.11 10.84
CA SER A 271 10.15 -5.89 11.50
C SER A 271 9.00 -4.97 11.87
N SER A 272 8.04 -4.72 10.96
CA SER A 272 6.86 -3.91 11.24
C SER A 272 5.94 -4.58 12.28
N PHE A 273 5.72 -5.89 12.17
CA PHE A 273 4.91 -6.65 13.11
C PHE A 273 5.50 -6.65 14.52
N LEU A 274 6.80 -6.96 14.67
CA LEU A 274 7.47 -6.96 15.96
C LEU A 274 7.56 -5.56 16.55
N GLY A 275 7.92 -4.55 15.75
CA GLY A 275 8.00 -3.16 16.19
C GLY A 275 6.67 -2.65 16.73
N VAL A 276 5.58 -2.83 15.95
CA VAL A 276 4.24 -2.39 16.36
C VAL A 276 3.70 -3.23 17.51
N SER A 277 3.99 -4.55 17.53
CA SER A 277 3.60 -5.42 18.65
C SER A 277 4.27 -5.03 19.95
N LEU A 278 5.56 -4.73 19.90
CA LEU A 278 6.33 -4.27 21.06
C LEU A 278 5.79 -2.92 21.55
N LEU A 279 5.60 -1.97 20.64
CA LEU A 279 5.03 -0.66 20.95
C LEU A 279 3.66 -0.79 21.59
N TYR A 280 2.78 -1.64 21.06
CA TYR A 280 1.46 -1.88 21.64
C TYR A 280 1.55 -2.59 23.01
N MET A 281 2.48 -3.55 23.18
CA MET A 281 2.65 -4.26 24.45
C MET A 281 3.22 -3.38 25.55
N LEU A 282 4.12 -2.43 25.23
CA LEU A 282 4.75 -1.54 26.20
C LEU A 282 3.85 -0.37 26.60
N PHE A 283 3.15 0.22 25.64
CA PHE A 283 2.47 1.51 25.82
C PHE A 283 0.95 1.45 25.62
N GLY A 284 0.41 0.33 25.12
CA GLY A 284 -1.03 0.18 24.94
C GLY A 284 -1.77 0.15 26.27
N GLN A 285 -2.87 0.89 26.39
CA GLN A 285 -3.63 1.01 27.65
C GLN A 285 -4.17 -0.32 28.18
N ARG A 286 -4.51 -1.26 27.31
CA ARG A 286 -5.13 -2.54 27.68
C ARG A 286 -4.75 -3.67 26.71
N VAL A 287 -3.59 -4.30 26.91
CA VAL A 287 -3.13 -5.40 26.07
C VAL A 287 -3.76 -6.75 26.51
N PRO A 288 -4.59 -7.38 25.69
CA PRO A 288 -5.18 -8.68 26.01
C PRO A 288 -4.16 -9.81 25.92
N LYS A 289 -4.29 -10.84 26.78
CA LYS A 289 -3.42 -12.05 26.73
C LYS A 289 -3.43 -12.71 25.35
N GLY A 290 -4.57 -12.73 24.67
CA GLY A 290 -4.71 -13.31 23.34
C GLY A 290 -3.81 -12.67 22.27
N PHE A 291 -3.42 -11.41 22.44
CA PHE A 291 -2.46 -10.75 21.54
C PHE A 291 -1.06 -11.33 21.67
N LYS A 292 -0.60 -11.58 22.91
CA LYS A 292 0.71 -12.25 23.15
C LYS A 292 0.75 -13.63 22.52
N VAL A 293 -0.37 -14.38 22.59
CA VAL A 293 -0.49 -15.70 21.94
C VAL A 293 -0.41 -15.58 20.43
N LEU A 294 -1.03 -14.54 19.82
CA LEU A 294 -0.90 -14.29 18.39
C LEU A 294 0.56 -14.07 18.00
N VAL A 295 1.26 -13.16 18.69
CA VAL A 295 2.66 -12.83 18.40
C VAL A 295 3.53 -14.09 18.44
N ILE A 296 3.43 -14.87 19.51
CA ILE A 296 4.20 -16.12 19.68
C ILE A 296 3.83 -17.12 18.57
N SER A 297 2.53 -17.28 18.24
CA SER A 297 2.11 -18.24 17.23
C SER A 297 2.61 -17.89 15.83
N ILE A 298 2.62 -16.61 15.46
CA ILE A 298 3.16 -16.16 14.16
C ILE A 298 4.67 -16.42 14.09
N LEU A 299 5.42 -16.12 15.15
CA LEU A 299 6.86 -16.39 15.20
C LEU A 299 7.20 -17.89 15.13
N ILE A 300 6.42 -18.74 15.80
CA ILE A 300 6.59 -20.20 15.71
C ILE A 300 6.33 -20.70 14.29
N ILE A 301 5.24 -20.23 13.66
CA ILE A 301 4.90 -20.62 12.29
C ILE A 301 6.03 -20.21 11.34
N ASP A 302 6.51 -18.99 11.45
CA ASP A 302 7.62 -18.50 10.62
C ASP A 302 8.88 -19.35 10.80
N THR A 303 9.33 -19.52 12.04
CA THR A 303 10.53 -20.34 12.35
C THR A 303 10.39 -21.75 11.80
N PHE A 304 9.21 -22.37 11.95
CA PHE A 304 8.95 -23.71 11.43
C PHE A 304 8.97 -23.76 9.90
N VAL A 305 8.29 -22.81 9.23
CA VAL A 305 8.20 -22.78 7.77
C VAL A 305 9.56 -22.47 7.16
N VAL A 306 10.29 -21.49 7.71
CA VAL A 306 11.66 -21.17 7.26
C VAL A 306 12.60 -22.37 7.42
N SER A 307 12.58 -23.04 8.57
CA SER A 307 13.43 -24.21 8.83
C SER A 307 13.08 -25.40 7.93
N ALA A 308 11.79 -25.66 7.70
CA ALA A 308 11.33 -26.77 6.87
C ALA A 308 11.55 -26.55 5.38
N TRP A 309 11.49 -25.29 4.92
CA TRP A 309 11.55 -24.96 3.50
C TRP A 309 12.97 -24.67 3.00
N PHE A 310 13.80 -24.02 3.81
CA PHE A 310 15.12 -23.59 3.35
C PHE A 310 16.24 -24.59 3.69
N GLY A 311 16.09 -25.54 4.60
CA GLY A 311 17.19 -26.42 5.03
C GLY A 311 18.48 -25.64 5.39
N LEU A 312 19.31 -26.13 6.26
CA LEU A 312 20.55 -25.45 6.66
C LEU A 312 21.58 -25.31 5.50
N ASP A 313 21.62 -26.29 4.59
CA ASP A 313 22.56 -26.29 3.48
C ASP A 313 22.20 -25.32 2.35
N GLU A 314 20.90 -25.13 2.07
CA GLU A 314 20.43 -24.19 1.03
C GLU A 314 20.51 -22.74 1.51
N LEU A 315 20.40 -22.47 2.81
CA LEU A 315 20.68 -21.17 3.42
C LEU A 315 22.17 -20.78 3.23
N LYS A 316 23.09 -21.70 3.40
CA LYS A 316 24.52 -21.48 3.22
C LYS A 316 24.87 -21.14 1.76
N THR A 317 24.39 -21.94 0.83
CA THR A 317 24.60 -21.74 -0.62
C THR A 317 23.99 -20.43 -1.11
N ARG A 318 22.86 -20.00 -0.53
CA ARG A 318 22.20 -18.72 -0.88
C ARG A 318 22.90 -17.49 -0.32
N VAL A 319 23.50 -17.60 0.87
CA VAL A 319 24.33 -16.51 1.42
C VAL A 319 25.59 -16.32 0.56
N GLU A 320 26.16 -17.42 0.08
CA GLU A 320 27.35 -17.41 -0.78
C GLU A 320 27.05 -16.89 -2.20
N ASN A 321 25.85 -17.17 -2.77
CA ASN A 321 25.44 -16.72 -4.10
C ASN A 321 24.73 -15.35 -4.11
N THR A 322 24.61 -14.68 -2.97
CA THR A 322 23.92 -13.39 -2.84
C THR A 322 24.69 -12.23 -3.49
N SER A 323 25.97 -12.41 -3.79
CA SER A 323 26.85 -11.34 -4.31
C SER A 323 26.36 -10.77 -5.65
N PHE A 324 25.99 -11.59 -6.61
CA PHE A 324 25.66 -11.13 -7.97
C PHE A 324 24.37 -10.31 -8.11
N GLU A 325 23.27 -10.72 -7.45
CA GLU A 325 21.99 -9.95 -7.51
C GLU A 325 22.03 -8.70 -6.62
N ALA A 326 22.82 -8.68 -5.55
CA ALA A 326 23.00 -7.51 -4.71
C ALA A 326 23.93 -6.49 -5.39
N GLU A 327 24.98 -6.94 -6.01
CA GLU A 327 25.98 -6.13 -6.72
C GLU A 327 25.34 -5.32 -7.85
N SER A 328 24.46 -5.92 -8.66
CA SER A 328 23.77 -5.21 -9.76
C SER A 328 22.78 -4.14 -9.29
N ARG A 329 22.18 -4.29 -8.11
CA ARG A 329 21.27 -3.26 -7.54
C ARG A 329 22.03 -2.08 -6.95
N ASP A 330 23.18 -2.35 -6.34
CA ASP A 330 24.04 -1.30 -5.80
C ASP A 330 24.62 -0.44 -6.94
N GLU A 331 24.92 -1.03 -8.10
CA GLU A 331 25.32 -0.33 -9.32
C GLU A 331 24.23 0.64 -9.81
N VAL A 332 22.96 0.20 -9.90
CA VAL A 332 21.84 1.08 -10.30
C VAL A 332 21.69 2.26 -9.33
N VAL A 333 21.88 2.03 -8.04
CA VAL A 333 21.85 3.13 -7.07
C VAL A 333 22.99 4.11 -7.29
N GLN A 334 24.22 3.61 -7.51
CA GLN A 334 25.40 4.47 -7.73
C GLN A 334 25.28 5.29 -9.02
N GLU A 335 24.84 4.68 -10.11
CA GLU A 335 24.64 5.37 -11.40
C GLU A 335 23.39 6.25 -11.45
N GLY A 336 22.42 6.02 -10.57
CA GLY A 336 21.25 6.89 -10.42
C GLY A 336 21.50 8.18 -9.62
N LEU A 337 22.52 8.21 -8.75
CA LEU A 337 22.83 9.40 -7.95
C LEU A 337 23.19 10.65 -8.79
N PRO A 338 23.97 10.56 -9.87
CA PRO A 338 24.23 11.71 -10.75
C PRO A 338 22.96 12.35 -11.31
N ILE A 339 21.91 11.56 -11.59
CA ILE A 339 20.63 12.08 -12.08
C ILE A 339 19.99 13.03 -11.06
N ILE A 340 20.11 12.72 -9.75
CA ILE A 340 19.59 13.61 -8.69
C ILE A 340 20.37 14.93 -8.68
N ILE A 341 21.66 14.91 -8.95
CA ILE A 341 22.50 16.12 -9.01
C ILE A 341 22.09 16.99 -10.21
N ASP A 342 21.75 16.36 -11.32
CA ASP A 342 21.34 17.03 -12.54
C ASP A 342 19.90 17.58 -12.51
N TYR A 343 19.01 16.93 -11.72
CA TYR A 343 17.60 17.31 -11.60
C TYR A 343 17.13 17.49 -10.13
N PRO A 344 17.84 18.24 -9.27
CA PRO A 344 17.62 18.19 -7.83
C PRO A 344 16.28 18.75 -7.38
N LEU A 345 15.78 19.79 -8.03
CA LEU A 345 14.55 20.48 -7.65
C LEU A 345 13.33 19.97 -8.38
N THR A 346 13.47 19.72 -9.66
CA THR A 346 12.34 19.40 -10.54
C THR A 346 12.10 17.91 -10.70
N GLY A 347 13.13 17.10 -10.50
CA GLY A 347 13.17 15.75 -11.03
C GLY A 347 13.20 15.77 -12.56
N ALA A 348 13.38 14.60 -13.14
CA ALA A 348 13.43 14.40 -14.60
C ALA A 348 12.04 14.10 -15.19
N GLY A 349 11.00 14.06 -14.35
CA GLY A 349 9.61 13.76 -14.71
C GLY A 349 9.12 12.45 -14.14
N ALA A 350 7.89 12.43 -13.65
CA ALA A 350 7.26 11.24 -13.08
C ALA A 350 7.20 10.11 -14.12
N GLY A 351 7.68 8.92 -13.75
CA GLY A 351 7.72 7.74 -14.62
C GLY A 351 8.82 7.77 -15.69
N SER A 352 9.73 8.75 -15.69
CA SER A 352 10.78 8.88 -16.70
C SER A 352 12.08 8.15 -16.35
N PHE A 353 12.12 7.41 -15.24
CA PHE A 353 13.34 6.74 -14.77
C PHE A 353 14.03 5.92 -15.87
N GLU A 354 13.31 5.02 -16.53
CA GLU A 354 13.84 4.16 -17.61
C GLU A 354 14.52 4.99 -18.71
N THR A 355 13.81 5.97 -19.25
CA THR A 355 14.29 6.83 -20.35
C THR A 355 15.51 7.67 -19.95
N VAL A 356 15.54 8.16 -18.70
CA VAL A 356 16.64 9.02 -18.21
C VAL A 356 17.84 8.19 -17.82
N PHE A 357 17.64 7.06 -17.15
CA PHE A 357 18.70 6.20 -16.66
C PHE A 357 19.59 5.63 -17.78
N GLU A 358 19.02 5.35 -18.96
CA GLU A 358 19.78 4.91 -20.12
C GLU A 358 20.94 5.85 -20.51
N ASN A 359 20.80 7.17 -20.24
CA ASN A 359 21.87 8.15 -20.53
C ASN A 359 22.98 8.19 -19.48
N TYR A 360 22.78 7.57 -18.32
CA TYR A 360 23.72 7.52 -17.20
C TYR A 360 24.30 6.11 -16.99
N GLN A 361 23.70 5.11 -17.65
CA GLN A 361 24.12 3.74 -17.57
C GLN A 361 25.50 3.56 -18.21
N THR A 362 26.46 3.02 -17.46
CA THR A 362 27.78 2.72 -17.95
C THR A 362 27.84 1.34 -18.64
N ASP A 363 28.90 1.06 -19.38
CA ASP A 363 29.13 -0.25 -20.05
C ASP A 363 29.26 -1.42 -19.04
N GLU A 364 29.42 -1.14 -17.76
CA GLU A 364 29.50 -2.13 -16.69
C GLU A 364 28.13 -2.77 -16.43
N ILE A 365 27.03 -1.99 -16.55
CA ILE A 365 25.66 -2.48 -16.43
C ILE A 365 25.17 -3.04 -17.78
N ARG A 366 25.08 -4.36 -17.86
CA ARG A 366 24.61 -5.05 -19.07
C ARG A 366 23.11 -5.31 -19.12
N LEU A 367 22.41 -5.08 -18.02
CA LEU A 367 20.97 -5.34 -17.89
C LEU A 367 20.19 -4.05 -18.16
N HIS A 368 19.03 -4.19 -18.80
CA HIS A 368 18.08 -3.11 -18.92
C HIS A 368 17.28 -2.95 -17.63
N TYR A 369 17.21 -1.74 -17.10
CA TYR A 369 16.49 -1.42 -15.87
C TYR A 369 15.32 -0.48 -16.14
N ASP A 370 14.10 -0.99 -16.02
CA ASP A 370 12.86 -0.23 -16.09
C ASP A 370 12.50 0.47 -14.77
N GLN A 371 13.16 0.06 -13.65
CA GLN A 371 12.94 0.60 -12.31
C GLN A 371 14.26 0.66 -11.53
N ALA A 372 14.35 1.61 -10.60
CA ALA A 372 15.55 1.80 -9.78
C ALA A 372 15.77 0.72 -8.70
N HIS A 373 14.81 -0.19 -8.50
CA HIS A 373 14.78 -1.14 -7.36
C HIS A 373 14.98 -0.47 -5.98
N ASN A 374 14.64 0.80 -5.89
CA ASN A 374 14.64 1.62 -4.69
C ASN A 374 13.69 2.78 -4.94
N ASP A 375 12.48 2.73 -4.35
CA ASP A 375 11.46 3.77 -4.56
C ASP A 375 11.90 5.15 -4.03
N TYR A 376 12.78 5.22 -3.01
CA TYR A 376 13.29 6.52 -2.54
C TYR A 376 14.17 7.19 -3.59
N LEU A 377 15.09 6.43 -4.20
CA LEU A 377 15.93 6.90 -5.28
C LEU A 377 15.06 7.29 -6.48
N GLN A 378 14.17 6.41 -6.90
CA GLN A 378 13.31 6.63 -8.06
C GLN A 378 12.43 7.86 -7.90
N PHE A 379 11.75 8.04 -6.76
CA PHE A 379 10.94 9.23 -6.51
C PHE A 379 11.79 10.50 -6.49
N THR A 380 13.02 10.44 -5.99
CA THR A 380 13.90 11.61 -5.99
C THR A 380 14.34 11.97 -7.40
N ILE A 381 14.64 10.99 -8.25
CA ILE A 381 14.95 11.18 -9.67
C ILE A 381 13.74 11.74 -10.42
N GLU A 382 12.55 11.20 -10.18
CA GLU A 382 11.35 11.53 -10.95
C GLU A 382 10.65 12.81 -10.50
N TYR A 383 10.54 13.04 -9.19
CA TYR A 383 9.78 14.17 -8.63
C TYR A 383 10.64 15.32 -8.12
N GLY A 384 11.95 15.09 -7.95
CA GLY A 384 12.88 15.99 -7.28
C GLY A 384 12.85 15.89 -5.76
N ILE A 385 13.90 16.40 -5.11
CA ILE A 385 14.09 16.38 -3.67
C ILE A 385 12.91 17.02 -2.90
N PRO A 386 12.37 18.21 -3.29
CA PRO A 386 11.32 18.85 -2.51
C PRO A 386 10.04 18.02 -2.39
N ILE A 387 9.58 17.40 -3.48
CA ILE A 387 8.36 16.58 -3.48
C ILE A 387 8.60 15.26 -2.75
N THR A 388 9.76 14.64 -2.91
CA THR A 388 10.12 13.42 -2.19
C THR A 388 10.17 13.66 -0.68
N LEU A 389 10.73 14.78 -0.22
CA LEU A 389 10.71 15.18 1.18
C LEU A 389 9.29 15.43 1.69
N LEU A 390 8.43 16.06 0.89
CA LEU A 390 7.03 16.29 1.24
C LEU A 390 6.27 14.96 1.43
N LEU A 391 6.51 13.97 0.58
CA LEU A 391 5.97 12.62 0.75
C LEU A 391 6.51 11.96 2.03
N GLY A 392 7.79 12.12 2.34
CA GLY A 392 8.40 11.66 3.60
C GLY A 392 7.73 12.31 4.83
N ILE A 393 7.48 13.61 4.80
CA ILE A 393 6.76 14.35 5.85
C ILE A 393 5.34 13.81 6.02
N LEU A 394 4.64 13.52 4.92
CA LEU A 394 3.31 12.89 4.98
C LEU A 394 3.38 11.52 5.67
N MET A 395 4.37 10.67 5.34
CA MET A 395 4.52 9.36 5.98
C MET A 395 4.81 9.48 7.47
N LEU A 396 5.71 10.39 7.89
CA LEU A 396 5.99 10.66 9.30
C LEU A 396 4.74 11.17 10.04
N TYR A 397 3.97 12.04 9.43
CA TYR A 397 2.70 12.50 9.98
C TYR A 397 1.72 11.33 10.20
N MET A 398 1.55 10.44 9.22
CA MET A 398 0.66 9.28 9.32
C MET A 398 1.12 8.28 10.39
N MET A 399 2.43 8.03 10.50
CA MET A 399 2.99 7.19 11.57
C MET A 399 2.75 7.79 12.95
N THR A 400 3.03 9.09 13.13
CA THR A 400 2.78 9.81 14.38
C THR A 400 1.31 9.76 14.77
N LEU A 401 0.41 9.92 13.80
CA LEU A 401 -1.02 9.83 14.00
C LEU A 401 -1.45 8.43 14.47
N SER A 402 -0.91 7.39 13.83
CA SER A 402 -1.17 5.99 14.20
C SER A 402 -0.70 5.68 15.62
N ILE A 403 0.51 6.13 15.97
CA ILE A 403 1.08 5.97 17.32
C ILE A 403 0.20 6.69 18.35
N LYS A 404 -0.20 7.94 18.09
CA LYS A 404 -1.11 8.69 18.95
C LYS A 404 -2.43 7.95 19.18
N LEU A 405 -3.04 7.38 18.13
CA LEU A 405 -4.29 6.62 18.23
C LEU A 405 -4.14 5.37 19.09
N ILE A 406 -3.02 4.64 18.97
CA ILE A 406 -2.72 3.46 19.79
C ILE A 406 -2.62 3.82 21.28
N PHE A 407 -2.00 4.98 21.61
CA PHE A 407 -1.76 5.39 22.99
C PHE A 407 -2.97 6.05 23.64
N SER A 408 -3.72 6.84 22.86
CA SER A 408 -4.81 7.67 23.40
C SER A 408 -6.16 6.98 23.44
N SER A 409 -6.34 5.83 22.75
CA SER A 409 -7.64 5.17 22.66
C SER A 409 -7.71 3.88 23.48
N SER A 410 -8.82 3.71 24.21
CA SER A 410 -9.19 2.42 24.82
C SER A 410 -10.11 1.57 23.93
N ASP A 411 -10.62 2.14 22.83
CA ASP A 411 -11.44 1.42 21.86
C ASP A 411 -10.58 0.51 20.99
N LYS A 412 -10.81 -0.78 21.09
CA LYS A 412 -10.05 -1.80 20.36
C LYS A 412 -10.20 -1.70 18.84
N LEU A 413 -11.34 -1.19 18.35
CA LEU A 413 -11.53 -0.97 16.92
C LEU A 413 -10.61 0.14 16.42
N VAL A 414 -10.45 1.21 17.20
CA VAL A 414 -9.53 2.31 16.89
C VAL A 414 -8.08 1.83 16.98
N VAL A 415 -7.72 1.17 18.07
CA VAL A 415 -6.36 0.64 18.28
C VAL A 415 -5.99 -0.38 17.20
N GLY A 416 -6.90 -1.30 16.85
CA GLY A 416 -6.66 -2.30 15.80
C GLY A 416 -6.43 -1.67 14.44
N GLY A 417 -7.27 -0.71 14.05
CA GLY A 417 -7.10 0.01 12.78
C GLY A 417 -5.83 0.85 12.73
N ALA A 418 -5.46 1.50 13.85
CA ALA A 418 -4.23 2.29 13.95
C ALA A 418 -2.98 1.39 13.90
N ALA A 419 -2.99 0.24 14.58
CA ALA A 419 -1.91 -0.74 14.51
C ALA A 419 -1.72 -1.28 13.09
N ALA A 420 -2.85 -1.60 12.40
CA ALA A 420 -2.81 -2.01 11.00
C ALA A 420 -2.19 -0.94 10.09
N GLY A 421 -2.59 0.32 10.27
CA GLY A 421 -2.04 1.45 9.53
C GLY A 421 -0.55 1.64 9.77
N LEU A 422 -0.10 1.60 11.04
CA LEU A 422 1.32 1.74 11.39
C LEU A 422 2.16 0.60 10.82
N MET A 423 1.67 -0.66 10.88
CA MET A 423 2.35 -1.81 10.28
C MET A 423 2.43 -1.69 8.76
N ALA A 424 1.34 -1.31 8.09
CA ALA A 424 1.31 -1.16 6.64
C ALA A 424 2.26 -0.05 6.17
N ILE A 425 2.30 1.10 6.86
CA ILE A 425 3.20 2.20 6.53
C ILE A 425 4.65 1.80 6.76
N SER A 426 5.00 1.29 7.94
CA SER A 426 6.38 0.88 8.23
C SER A 426 6.85 -0.28 7.35
N GLY A 427 5.99 -1.28 7.11
CA GLY A 427 6.31 -2.40 6.23
C GLY A 427 6.54 -1.95 4.77
N MET A 428 5.72 -1.02 4.26
CA MET A 428 5.91 -0.42 2.94
C MET A 428 7.24 0.33 2.86
N LEU A 429 7.52 1.23 3.82
CA LEU A 429 8.74 2.03 3.86
C LEU A 429 10.00 1.15 3.91
N ILE A 430 9.98 0.05 4.69
CA ILE A 430 11.09 -0.90 4.72
C ILE A 430 11.26 -1.58 3.35
N HIS A 431 10.17 -2.00 2.71
CA HIS A 431 10.24 -2.70 1.42
C HIS A 431 10.73 -1.79 0.28
N MET A 432 10.32 -0.52 0.28
CA MET A 432 10.72 0.50 -0.71
C MET A 432 12.23 0.77 -0.74
N SER A 433 12.98 0.42 0.31
CA SER A 433 14.43 0.68 0.37
C SER A 433 15.26 -0.17 -0.58
N VAL A 434 14.73 -1.30 -1.09
CA VAL A 434 15.45 -2.23 -1.97
C VAL A 434 14.58 -2.82 -3.07
N ASP A 435 13.38 -2.27 -3.28
CA ASP A 435 12.45 -2.70 -4.32
C ASP A 435 11.46 -1.57 -4.68
N PHE A 436 10.53 -1.83 -5.60
CA PHE A 436 9.50 -0.90 -6.08
C PHE A 436 8.07 -1.43 -5.83
N PRO A 437 7.70 -1.65 -4.56
CA PRO A 437 6.44 -2.29 -4.19
C PRO A 437 5.19 -1.46 -4.52
N LEU A 438 5.32 -0.16 -4.80
CA LEU A 438 4.23 0.74 -5.18
C LEU A 438 3.88 0.70 -6.68
N LEU A 439 4.66 0.00 -7.52
CA LEU A 439 4.40 -0.08 -8.95
C LEU A 439 3.02 -0.73 -9.27
N PRO A 440 2.61 -1.87 -8.66
CA PRO A 440 1.30 -2.45 -8.93
C PRO A 440 0.17 -1.58 -8.34
N PRO A 441 -0.85 -1.21 -9.13
CA PRO A 441 -1.98 -0.43 -8.64
C PRO A 441 -2.73 -1.06 -7.48
N ALA A 442 -2.74 -2.39 -7.35
CA ALA A 442 -3.30 -3.09 -6.20
C ALA A 442 -2.59 -2.71 -4.90
N ASN A 443 -1.25 -2.75 -4.86
CA ASN A 443 -0.47 -2.42 -3.68
C ASN A 443 -0.63 -0.94 -3.29
N SER A 444 -0.49 -0.04 -4.27
CA SER A 444 -0.68 1.40 -4.06
C SER A 444 -2.08 1.74 -3.56
N SER A 445 -3.13 1.09 -4.11
CA SER A 445 -4.52 1.30 -3.67
C SER A 445 -4.74 0.83 -2.22
N TYR A 446 -4.20 -0.33 -1.86
CA TYR A 446 -4.27 -0.83 -0.48
C TYR A 446 -3.47 0.06 0.48
N PHE A 447 -2.31 0.53 0.05
CA PHE A 447 -1.47 1.44 0.85
C PHE A 447 -2.18 2.77 1.14
N VAL A 448 -2.69 3.45 0.12
CA VAL A 448 -3.42 4.71 0.32
C VAL A 448 -4.72 4.51 1.11
N LEU A 449 -5.33 3.33 1.05
CA LEU A 449 -6.47 2.98 1.90
C LEU A 449 -6.10 2.95 3.38
N PHE A 450 -4.91 2.45 3.75
CA PHE A 450 -4.44 2.51 5.14
C PHE A 450 -4.25 3.95 5.60
N LEU A 451 -3.73 4.84 4.74
CA LEU A 451 -3.64 6.27 5.05
C LEU A 451 -5.02 6.87 5.32
N ALA A 452 -6.03 6.51 4.49
CA ALA A 452 -7.41 6.95 4.69
C ALA A 452 -8.02 6.41 6.00
N ILE A 453 -7.74 5.15 6.36
CA ILE A 453 -8.19 4.53 7.62
C ILE A 453 -7.62 5.29 8.82
N VAL A 454 -6.33 5.59 8.84
CA VAL A 454 -5.67 6.34 9.93
C VAL A 454 -6.29 7.73 10.09
N CYS A 455 -6.51 8.44 8.98
CA CYS A 455 -7.17 9.75 9.00
C CYS A 455 -8.60 9.68 9.55
N SER A 456 -9.38 8.68 9.13
CA SER A 456 -10.77 8.48 9.57
C SER A 456 -10.87 8.19 11.07
N LEU A 457 -9.95 7.37 11.59
CA LEU A 457 -9.88 7.07 13.02
C LEU A 457 -9.47 8.28 13.86
N ASN A 458 -8.58 9.15 13.36
CA ASN A 458 -8.22 10.39 14.04
C ASN A 458 -9.42 11.34 14.19
N ILE A 459 -10.26 11.47 13.15
CA ILE A 459 -11.48 12.27 13.24
C ILE A 459 -12.44 11.69 14.29
N THR A 460 -12.55 10.36 14.34
CA THR A 460 -13.41 9.68 15.32
C THR A 460 -12.96 9.97 16.76
N LEU A 461 -11.66 9.90 17.03
CA LEU A 461 -11.10 10.18 18.34
C LEU A 461 -11.32 11.66 18.76
N LYS A 462 -11.09 12.60 17.83
CA LYS A 462 -11.34 14.03 18.07
C LYS A 462 -12.81 14.34 18.43
N ARG A 463 -13.76 13.64 17.80
CA ARG A 463 -15.18 13.80 18.10
C ARG A 463 -15.56 13.21 19.46
N ALA A 464 -14.96 12.11 19.87
CA ALA A 464 -15.17 11.53 21.19
C ALA A 464 -14.64 12.45 22.30
N GLY A 465 -13.42 13.00 22.16
CA GLY A 465 -12.82 13.90 23.14
C GLY A 465 -13.38 15.34 23.15
N SER A 466 -14.28 15.68 22.22
CA SER A 466 -14.99 16.98 22.24
C SER A 466 -16.38 16.88 22.92
N LEU A 467 -16.75 15.70 23.37
CA LEU A 467 -18.00 15.42 24.11
C LEU A 467 -17.74 15.21 25.62
N ASP A 468 -16.47 15.11 26.03
CA ASP A 468 -15.99 15.14 27.40
C ASP A 468 -15.46 16.56 27.75
#